data_9da77898b6a554b618cfcb0a137b3808
#
_entry.id   9da77898b6a554b618cfcb0a137b3808
#
_cell.length_a   1.000
_cell.length_b   1.000
_cell.length_c   1.000
_cell.angle_alpha   90.00
_cell.angle_beta   90.00
_cell.angle_gamma   90.00
#
_symmetry.space_group_name_H-M   'P 1'
#
loop_
_entity.id
_entity.type
_entity.pdbx_description
1 polymer ?
#
loop_
_entity_poly.entity_id
_entity_poly.type
_entity_poly.pdbx_seq_one_letter_code
_entity_poly.pdbx_strand_id
1 'polypeptide(L)'
;MPSSSLVPAGDPTLLFTSAGMVQFKPFFMGEATPPSRRLTSCQKSFRTNDIDEVGDHKHLTLFEMLGNFSIGDYFKKQAIQYAWEFVTQELELPVGQLFITIFLDD
;
A
#
# COMPACT_ATOMS: atom_id res chain seq x y z
N MET A 1 9.12 -8.22 -0.90
CA MET A 1 9.70 -7.41 -2.00
C MET A 1 10.44 -6.21 -1.45
N PRO A 2 11.67 -5.99 -1.86
CA PRO A 2 12.39 -4.77 -1.48
C PRO A 2 11.69 -3.51 -2.02
N SER A 3 11.92 -2.38 -1.35
CA SER A 3 11.48 -1.08 -1.86
C SER A 3 12.11 -0.81 -3.22
N SER A 4 11.29 -0.40 -4.19
CA SER A 4 11.80 0.04 -5.48
C SER A 4 12.34 1.47 -5.40
N SER A 5 13.01 1.92 -6.47
CA SER A 5 13.52 3.28 -6.56
C SER A 5 12.40 4.32 -6.43
N LEU A 6 12.69 5.45 -5.83
CA LEU A 6 11.78 6.61 -5.80
C LEU A 6 11.52 7.17 -7.20
N VAL A 7 12.43 6.93 -8.15
CA VAL A 7 12.23 7.26 -9.56
C VAL A 7 11.73 6.00 -10.27
N PRO A 8 10.45 5.94 -10.67
CA PRO A 8 9.87 4.73 -11.26
C PRO A 8 10.42 4.52 -12.69
N ALA A 9 10.95 3.32 -12.92
CA ALA A 9 11.57 2.98 -14.22
C ALA A 9 10.55 2.54 -15.28
N GLY A 10 9.35 2.10 -14.86
CA GLY A 10 8.38 1.47 -15.75
C GLY A 10 7.03 2.18 -15.90
N ASP A 11 6.85 3.33 -15.30
CA ASP A 11 5.57 4.05 -15.34
C ASP A 11 5.79 5.48 -15.87
N PRO A 12 5.43 5.73 -17.15
CA PRO A 12 5.61 7.05 -17.74
C PRO A 12 4.66 8.12 -17.18
N THR A 13 3.65 7.72 -16.40
CA THR A 13 2.68 8.64 -15.82
C THR A 13 3.15 9.25 -14.50
N LEU A 14 4.23 8.74 -13.91
CA LEU A 14 4.73 9.14 -12.61
C LEU A 14 6.17 9.67 -12.71
N LEU A 15 6.43 10.82 -12.04
CA LEU A 15 7.78 11.31 -11.81
C LEU A 15 8.45 10.60 -10.65
N PHE A 16 7.67 10.30 -9.59
CA PHE A 16 8.13 9.65 -8.38
C PHE A 16 7.24 8.47 -8.02
N THR A 17 7.81 7.48 -7.32
CA THR A 17 7.05 6.36 -6.78
C THR A 17 6.16 6.87 -5.65
N SER A 18 4.85 6.88 -5.89
CA SER A 18 3.86 7.48 -5.00
C SER A 18 3.16 6.49 -4.07
N ALA A 19 3.33 5.20 -4.28
CA ALA A 19 2.68 4.15 -3.51
C ALA A 19 3.41 2.81 -3.64
N GLY A 20 3.12 1.90 -2.72
CA GLY A 20 3.67 0.56 -2.73
C GLY A 20 3.22 -0.29 -3.91
N MET A 21 2.09 0.02 -4.49
CA MET A 21 1.53 -0.73 -5.62
C MET A 21 2.30 -0.51 -6.93
N VAL A 22 3.01 0.60 -7.08
CA VAL A 22 3.62 0.98 -8.37
C VAL A 22 4.49 -0.12 -8.96
N GLN A 23 5.37 -0.74 -8.17
CA GLN A 23 6.25 -1.80 -8.67
C GLN A 23 5.51 -3.10 -9.02
N PHE A 24 4.27 -3.27 -8.53
CA PHE A 24 3.49 -4.49 -8.74
C PHE A 24 2.49 -4.37 -9.91
N LYS A 25 2.33 -3.21 -10.52
CA LYS A 25 1.42 -3.01 -11.66
C LYS A 25 1.58 -4.06 -12.76
N PRO A 26 2.79 -4.40 -13.23
CA PRO A 26 2.95 -5.43 -14.27
C PRO A 26 2.37 -6.79 -13.87
N PHE A 27 2.44 -7.15 -12.60
CA PHE A 27 1.88 -8.41 -12.11
C PHE A 27 0.35 -8.41 -12.15
N PHE A 28 -0.28 -7.30 -11.75
CA PHE A 28 -1.74 -7.15 -11.81
C PHE A 28 -2.28 -7.07 -13.23
N MET A 29 -1.49 -6.52 -14.14
CA MET A 29 -1.86 -6.41 -15.55
C MET A 29 -1.54 -7.67 -16.37
N GLY A 30 -0.91 -8.66 -15.77
CA GLY A 30 -0.53 -9.88 -16.46
C GLY A 30 0.67 -9.75 -17.40
N GLU A 31 1.40 -8.66 -17.31
CA GLU A 31 2.57 -8.38 -18.15
C GLU A 31 3.82 -9.10 -17.68
N ALA A 32 3.87 -9.46 -16.39
CA ALA A 32 4.99 -10.14 -15.79
C ALA A 32 4.50 -11.17 -14.76
N THR A 33 5.31 -12.22 -14.55
CA THR A 33 5.02 -13.25 -13.54
C THR A 33 5.55 -12.80 -12.19
N PRO A 34 4.69 -12.73 -11.14
CA PRO A 34 5.16 -12.38 -9.81
C PRO A 34 6.02 -13.48 -9.20
N PRO A 35 6.97 -13.15 -8.30
CA PRO A 35 7.76 -14.16 -7.59
C PRO A 35 6.93 -15.01 -6.63
N SER A 36 5.78 -14.49 -6.20
CA SER A 36 4.78 -15.19 -5.40
C SER A 36 3.42 -14.55 -5.64
N ARG A 37 2.35 -15.28 -5.35
CA ARG A 37 0.99 -14.73 -5.42
C ARG A 37 0.64 -13.88 -4.19
N ARG A 38 1.41 -14.00 -3.12
CA ARG A 38 1.30 -13.18 -1.90
C ARG A 38 2.58 -12.40 -1.70
N LEU A 39 2.48 -11.09 -1.68
CA LEU A 39 3.64 -10.21 -1.58
C LEU A 39 3.41 -9.14 -0.52
N THR A 40 4.48 -8.76 0.16
CA THR A 40 4.50 -7.61 1.06
C THR A 40 5.66 -6.70 0.71
N SER A 41 5.53 -5.43 1.04
CA SER A 41 6.59 -4.46 0.89
C SER A 41 6.49 -3.35 1.92
N CYS A 42 7.62 -2.70 2.18
CA CYS A 42 7.70 -1.43 2.87
C CYS A 42 8.33 -0.45 1.88
N GLN A 43 7.49 0.25 1.13
CA GLN A 43 7.90 1.06 -0.02
C GLN A 43 8.14 2.50 0.37
N LYS A 44 9.32 3.02 0.05
CA LYS A 44 9.60 4.46 0.10
C LYS A 44 8.77 5.16 -0.97
N SER A 45 8.00 6.15 -0.55
CA SER A 45 7.04 6.84 -1.40
C SER A 45 7.20 8.34 -1.28
N PHE A 46 7.04 9.04 -2.41
CA PHE A 46 7.15 10.49 -2.47
C PHE A 46 5.95 11.06 -3.20
N ARG A 47 5.24 11.99 -2.53
CA ARG A 47 4.05 12.65 -3.06
C ARG A 47 4.21 14.16 -3.07
N THR A 48 4.27 14.73 -4.26
CA THR A 48 4.43 16.17 -4.45
C THR A 48 3.11 16.94 -4.35
N ASN A 49 2.00 16.29 -4.67
CA ASN A 49 0.68 16.89 -4.60
C ASN A 49 0.19 17.17 -3.16
N ASP A 50 0.86 16.60 -2.16
CA ASP A 50 0.52 16.80 -0.75
C ASP A 50 1.39 17.90 -0.07
N ILE A 51 2.25 18.60 -0.83
CA ILE A 51 3.19 19.59 -0.27
C ILE A 51 2.48 20.70 0.49
N ASP A 52 1.37 21.21 -0.03
CA ASP A 52 0.60 22.29 0.61
C ASP A 52 -0.08 21.86 1.92
N GLU A 53 -0.19 20.55 2.15
CA GLU A 53 -0.83 19.96 3.32
C GLU A 53 0.17 19.48 4.37
N VAL A 54 1.48 19.49 4.06
CA VAL A 54 2.55 19.15 4.99
C VAL A 54 2.59 20.18 6.11
N GLY A 55 2.59 19.68 7.34
CA GLY A 55 2.47 20.53 8.55
C GLY A 55 1.21 20.24 9.35
N ASP A 56 0.22 19.58 8.76
CA ASP A 56 -0.89 18.99 9.52
C ASP A 56 -0.45 17.69 10.20
N HIS A 57 -1.39 16.96 10.80
CA HIS A 57 -1.08 15.69 11.50
C HIS A 57 -1.07 14.45 10.60
N LYS A 58 -1.32 14.60 9.29
CA LYS A 58 -1.59 13.46 8.40
C LYS A 58 -0.69 13.38 7.18
N HIS A 59 -0.25 14.52 6.62
CA HIS A 59 0.39 14.56 5.32
C HIS A 59 1.90 14.68 5.41
N LEU A 60 2.58 13.78 4.72
CA LEU A 60 4.03 13.75 4.56
C LEU A 60 4.37 13.72 3.07
N THR A 61 5.47 14.36 2.70
CA THR A 61 5.98 14.33 1.32
C THR A 61 6.74 13.04 1.05
N LEU A 62 7.60 12.63 1.98
CA LEU A 62 8.39 11.39 1.92
C LEU A 62 7.99 10.50 3.10
N PHE A 63 7.63 9.26 2.81
CA PHE A 63 7.22 8.29 3.82
C PHE A 63 7.43 6.87 3.33
N GLU A 64 7.32 5.91 4.23
CA GLU A 64 7.28 4.50 3.91
C GLU A 64 5.85 3.99 3.98
N MET A 65 5.44 3.23 2.96
CA MET A 65 4.12 2.64 2.88
C MET A 65 4.21 1.14 3.02
N LEU A 66 3.62 0.62 4.09
CA LEU A 66 3.45 -0.83 4.27
C LEU A 66 2.36 -1.32 3.33
N GLY A 67 2.61 -2.43 2.67
CA GLY A 67 1.65 -3.01 1.75
C GLY A 67 1.65 -4.53 1.78
N ASN A 68 0.49 -5.10 1.52
CA ASN A 68 0.32 -6.51 1.27
C ASN A 68 -0.54 -6.66 0.01
N PHE A 69 -0.15 -7.61 -0.84
CA PHE A 69 -0.70 -7.72 -2.19
C PHE A 69 -1.03 -9.17 -2.50
N SER A 70 -2.20 -9.38 -3.07
CA SER A 70 -2.66 -10.68 -3.54
C SER A 70 -2.80 -10.66 -5.06
N ILE A 71 -2.06 -11.51 -5.73
CA ILE A 71 -2.13 -11.67 -7.17
C ILE A 71 -2.99 -12.89 -7.48
N GLY A 72 -4.31 -12.71 -7.35
CA GLY A 72 -5.28 -13.78 -7.60
C GLY A 72 -5.28 -14.90 -6.56
N ASP A 73 -4.89 -14.65 -5.31
CA ASP A 73 -4.88 -15.66 -4.25
C ASP A 73 -6.02 -15.43 -3.24
N TYR A 74 -6.02 -14.29 -2.53
CA TYR A 74 -7.12 -13.94 -1.64
C TYR A 74 -7.80 -12.64 -2.11
N PHE A 75 -8.98 -12.35 -1.58
CA PHE A 75 -9.73 -11.15 -1.92
C PHE A 75 -10.27 -10.46 -0.66
N LYS A 76 -11.34 -9.68 -0.75
CA LYS A 76 -11.83 -8.78 0.31
C LYS A 76 -11.90 -9.42 1.69
N LYS A 77 -12.55 -10.56 1.81
CA LYS A 77 -12.80 -11.20 3.11
C LYS A 77 -11.51 -11.50 3.86
N GLN A 78 -10.58 -12.18 3.22
CA GLN A 78 -9.30 -12.52 3.84
C GLN A 78 -8.41 -11.30 4.04
N ALA A 79 -8.45 -10.35 3.11
CA ALA A 79 -7.71 -9.08 3.26
C ALA A 79 -8.15 -8.32 4.52
N ILE A 80 -9.45 -8.25 4.77
CA ILE A 80 -10.01 -7.62 5.97
C ILE A 80 -9.60 -8.37 7.23
N GLN A 81 -9.64 -9.70 7.20
CA GLN A 81 -9.22 -10.54 8.33
C GLN A 81 -7.74 -10.34 8.66
N TYR A 82 -6.88 -10.33 7.66
CA TYR A 82 -5.44 -10.10 7.84
C TYR A 82 -5.15 -8.70 8.38
N ALA A 83 -5.83 -7.68 7.85
CA ALA A 83 -5.67 -6.31 8.32
C ALA A 83 -6.09 -6.17 9.79
N TRP A 84 -7.22 -6.75 10.15
CA TRP A 84 -7.71 -6.74 11.53
C TRP A 84 -6.76 -7.46 12.49
N GLU A 85 -6.29 -8.64 12.11
CA GLU A 85 -5.31 -9.39 12.89
C GLU A 85 -4.01 -8.61 13.07
N PHE A 86 -3.50 -8.03 12.00
CA PHE A 86 -2.26 -7.23 12.05
C PHE A 86 -2.39 -6.05 13.01
N VAL A 87 -3.47 -5.29 12.88
CA VAL A 87 -3.67 -4.08 13.68
C VAL A 87 -3.92 -4.40 15.15
N THR A 88 -4.70 -5.45 15.45
CA THR A 88 -5.11 -5.76 16.83
C THR A 88 -4.16 -6.69 17.56
N GLN A 89 -3.53 -7.63 16.87
CA GLN A 89 -2.67 -8.64 17.47
C GLN A 89 -1.18 -8.32 17.35
N GLU A 90 -0.72 -7.95 16.16
CA GLU A 90 0.70 -7.65 15.93
C GLU A 90 1.06 -6.24 16.40
N LEU A 91 0.29 -5.23 16.04
CA LEU A 91 0.51 -3.85 16.48
C LEU A 91 -0.10 -3.56 17.87
N GLU A 92 -0.94 -4.45 18.36
CA GLU A 92 -1.58 -4.34 19.69
C GLU A 92 -2.32 -3.02 19.89
N LEU A 93 -2.95 -2.49 18.85
CA LEU A 93 -3.75 -1.27 18.96
C LEU A 93 -5.08 -1.57 19.68
N PRO A 94 -5.51 -0.71 20.61
CA PRO A 94 -6.77 -0.91 21.34
C PRO A 94 -7.97 -0.89 20.40
N VAL A 95 -8.79 -1.95 20.44
CA VAL A 95 -9.99 -2.06 19.57
C VAL A 95 -10.94 -0.87 19.76
N GLY A 96 -11.09 -0.38 20.98
CA GLY A 96 -11.95 0.77 21.27
C GLY A 96 -11.51 2.09 20.65
N GLN A 97 -10.29 2.17 20.13
CA GLN A 97 -9.76 3.35 19.44
C GLN A 97 -9.75 3.21 17.92
N LEU A 98 -10.24 2.08 17.42
CA LEU A 98 -10.28 1.80 15.98
C LEU A 98 -11.64 2.13 15.40
N PHE A 99 -11.63 2.75 14.23
CA PHE A 99 -12.82 3.07 13.45
C PHE A 99 -12.70 2.41 12.08
N ILE A 100 -13.81 1.87 11.60
CA ILE A 100 -13.87 1.22 10.29
C ILE A 100 -14.78 2.07 9.40
N THR A 101 -14.25 2.45 8.24
CA THR A 101 -15.03 3.15 7.22
C THR A 101 -15.34 2.19 6.07
N ILE A 102 -16.52 2.32 5.52
CA ILE A 102 -16.94 1.53 4.37
C ILE A 102 -17.49 2.44 3.28
N PHE A 103 -17.43 1.99 2.05
CA PHE A 103 -18.17 2.61 0.97
C PHE A 103 -19.63 2.14 1.02
N LEU A 104 -20.57 3.05 0.80
CA LEU A 104 -21.99 2.78 1.04
C LEU A 104 -22.53 1.59 0.24
N ASP A 105 -22.04 1.41 -0.98
CA ASP A 105 -22.50 0.37 -1.90
C ASP A 105 -21.61 -0.89 -1.92
N ASP A 106 -20.70 -1.02 -0.98
CA ASP A 106 -19.76 -2.16 -0.95
C ASP A 106 -20.02 -3.16 0.21
#